data_2286899b984aeed92413f860d316df03
#
_entry.id   2286899b984aeed92413f860d316df03
#
_cell.length_a   1.000
_cell.length_b   1.000
_cell.length_c   1.000
_cell.angle_alpha   90.00
_cell.angle_beta   90.00
_cell.angle_gamma   90.00
#
_symmetry.space_group_name_H-M   'P 1'
#
loop_
_entity.id
_entity.type
_entity.pdbx_description
1 polymer ?
#
loop_
_entity_poly.entity_id
_entity_poly.type
_entity_poly.pdbx_seq_one_letter_code
_entity_poly.pdbx_strand_id
1 'polypeptide(L)'
;LVKKYNGWASRELIEFYMNYCKAIFERYKDKVKYWLTFNEINCGTMPMGAILETGTIRGFEGPTDKVPDNKQERFQALHHQFVASAKAVKYAHDNYPQFKMGNMICFITSYPLTCDPADVIANQQKMQITNWFCSDVQVRGEYPSYMKRWFAENGITILQQPEDADILKEGTVDFYTFSYYMSNCITTHKDIEDVGGNIVAGKKNPYLKASDWGWQIDPIGLRYTLNAIYDRYRIPLMVVENGLGAY
;
A
#
# COMPACT_ATOMS: atom_id res chain seq x y z
N LEU A 1 -21.74 0.77 -2.20
CA LEU A 1 -21.00 -0.39 -1.67
C LEU A 1 -20.78 -0.23 -0.16
N VAL A 2 -20.28 0.91 0.33
CA VAL A 2 -19.99 1.14 1.77
C VAL A 2 -21.21 0.89 2.65
N LYS A 3 -22.36 1.53 2.38
CA LYS A 3 -23.58 1.38 3.20
C LYS A 3 -24.08 -0.06 3.30
N LYS A 4 -24.05 -0.81 2.19
CA LYS A 4 -24.56 -2.19 2.15
C LYS A 4 -23.55 -3.23 2.61
N TYR A 5 -22.30 -3.12 2.16
CA TYR A 5 -21.29 -4.17 2.30
C TYR A 5 -20.18 -3.82 3.28
N ASN A 6 -20.12 -2.58 3.78
CA ASN A 6 -19.00 -2.05 4.54
C ASN A 6 -17.67 -2.09 3.75
N GLY A 7 -17.74 -1.63 2.49
CA GLY A 7 -16.58 -1.64 1.62
C GLY A 7 -15.99 -3.04 1.45
N TRP A 8 -14.69 -3.11 1.43
CA TRP A 8 -13.94 -4.36 1.25
C TRP A 8 -13.98 -5.33 2.45
N ALA A 9 -14.67 -4.97 3.55
CA ALA A 9 -14.94 -5.95 4.61
C ALA A 9 -15.77 -7.13 4.08
N SER A 10 -16.65 -6.91 3.08
CA SER A 10 -17.35 -7.99 2.42
C SER A 10 -16.54 -8.61 1.28
N ARG A 11 -16.36 -9.92 1.33
CA ARG A 11 -15.69 -10.69 0.28
C ARG A 11 -16.45 -10.63 -1.07
N GLU A 12 -17.75 -10.33 -1.09
CA GLU A 12 -18.54 -10.16 -2.30
C GLU A 12 -17.98 -9.08 -3.24
N LEU A 13 -17.26 -8.10 -2.70
CA LEU A 13 -16.64 -7.05 -3.51
C LEU A 13 -15.59 -7.59 -4.49
N ILE A 14 -15.01 -8.73 -4.22
CA ILE A 14 -14.07 -9.40 -5.15
C ILE A 14 -14.78 -9.67 -6.48
N GLU A 15 -15.98 -10.23 -6.46
CA GLU A 15 -16.73 -10.52 -7.70
C GLU A 15 -17.22 -9.24 -8.39
N PHE A 16 -17.63 -8.23 -7.62
CA PHE A 16 -18.01 -6.94 -8.22
C PHE A 16 -16.82 -6.26 -8.92
N TYR A 17 -15.65 -6.31 -8.29
CA TYR A 17 -14.41 -5.80 -8.87
C TYR A 17 -14.02 -6.59 -10.12
N MET A 18 -14.11 -7.91 -10.10
CA MET A 18 -13.82 -8.74 -11.26
C MET A 18 -14.78 -8.44 -12.43
N ASN A 19 -16.07 -8.22 -12.17
CA ASN A 19 -17.01 -7.83 -13.21
C ASN A 19 -16.64 -6.48 -13.85
N TYR A 20 -16.20 -5.52 -13.02
CA TYR A 20 -15.67 -4.25 -13.50
C TYR A 20 -14.41 -4.45 -14.33
N CYS A 21 -13.42 -5.19 -13.84
CA CYS A 21 -12.18 -5.45 -14.56
C CYS A 21 -12.42 -6.12 -15.93
N LYS A 22 -13.25 -7.15 -15.98
CA LYS A 22 -13.60 -7.82 -17.25
C LYS A 22 -14.19 -6.85 -18.26
N ALA A 23 -15.11 -5.98 -17.83
CA ALA A 23 -15.74 -5.00 -18.70
C ALA A 23 -14.75 -3.98 -19.26
N ILE A 24 -13.87 -3.42 -18.41
CA ILE A 24 -12.89 -2.42 -18.86
C ILE A 24 -11.77 -3.04 -19.68
N PHE A 25 -11.29 -4.23 -19.35
CA PHE A 25 -10.25 -4.92 -20.12
C PHE A 25 -10.74 -5.20 -21.54
N GLU A 26 -11.95 -5.76 -21.70
CA GLU A 26 -12.54 -5.99 -23.01
C GLU A 26 -12.72 -4.70 -23.80
N ARG A 27 -13.23 -3.65 -23.16
CA ARG A 27 -13.49 -2.36 -23.83
C ARG A 27 -12.23 -1.64 -24.31
N TYR A 28 -11.13 -1.79 -23.57
CA TYR A 28 -9.91 -1.00 -23.82
C TYR A 28 -8.70 -1.85 -24.25
N LYS A 29 -8.90 -3.14 -24.54
CA LYS A 29 -7.82 -4.10 -24.87
C LYS A 29 -6.89 -3.64 -26.00
N ASP A 30 -7.39 -2.88 -26.95
CA ASP A 30 -6.61 -2.38 -28.09
C ASP A 30 -6.03 -0.97 -27.87
N LYS A 31 -6.30 -0.37 -26.69
CA LYS A 31 -5.93 1.02 -26.38
C LYS A 31 -4.99 1.14 -25.19
N VAL A 32 -5.13 0.24 -24.21
CA VAL A 32 -4.38 0.28 -22.95
C VAL A 32 -3.57 -0.98 -22.79
N LYS A 33 -2.27 -0.83 -22.58
CA LYS A 33 -1.33 -1.93 -22.39
C LYS A 33 -0.95 -2.12 -20.91
N TYR A 34 -0.80 -1.02 -20.17
CA TYR A 34 -0.35 -1.03 -18.76
C TYR A 34 -1.52 -0.75 -17.83
N TRP A 35 -1.74 -1.65 -16.87
CA TRP A 35 -2.87 -1.61 -15.95
C TRP A 35 -2.38 -1.69 -14.52
N LEU A 36 -2.99 -0.91 -13.64
CA LEU A 36 -2.77 -0.95 -12.19
C LEU A 36 -4.05 -1.41 -11.51
N THR A 37 -3.93 -2.30 -10.52
CA THR A 37 -5.11 -2.90 -9.89
C THR A 37 -5.78 -2.00 -8.87
N PHE A 38 -5.01 -1.49 -7.90
CA PHE A 38 -5.47 -0.59 -6.85
C PHE A 38 -4.52 0.58 -6.72
N ASN A 39 -5.06 1.77 -6.48
CA ASN A 39 -4.26 2.94 -6.16
C ASN A 39 -3.82 2.88 -4.70
N GLU A 40 -2.52 3.03 -4.44
CA GLU A 40 -1.96 3.14 -3.08
C GLU A 40 -2.49 2.12 -2.06
N ILE A 41 -2.64 0.86 -2.48
CA ILE A 41 -3.26 -0.23 -1.69
C ILE A 41 -2.71 -0.34 -0.26
N ASN A 42 -1.45 0.04 -0.04
CA ASN A 42 -0.82 0.02 1.27
C ASN A 42 -1.36 1.09 2.24
N CYS A 43 -2.13 2.08 1.78
CA CYS A 43 -2.90 2.95 2.66
C CYS A 43 -3.83 2.14 3.57
N GLY A 44 -4.28 0.96 3.12
CA GLY A 44 -5.01 -0.01 3.94
C GLY A 44 -4.26 -0.50 5.19
N THR A 45 -2.94 -0.31 5.29
CA THR A 45 -2.19 -0.64 6.51
C THR A 45 -2.28 0.42 7.61
N MET A 46 -2.76 1.61 7.29
CA MET A 46 -2.86 2.77 8.20
C MET A 46 -4.31 3.01 8.64
N PRO A 47 -4.57 3.63 9.81
CA PRO A 47 -5.94 3.90 10.26
C PRO A 47 -6.80 4.65 9.25
N MET A 48 -6.26 5.67 8.59
CA MET A 48 -6.96 6.41 7.53
C MET A 48 -7.33 5.54 6.32
N GLY A 49 -6.71 4.39 6.14
CA GLY A 49 -7.04 3.43 5.09
C GLY A 49 -8.46 2.88 5.18
N ALA A 50 -9.11 2.97 6.35
CA ALA A 50 -10.53 2.63 6.48
C ALA A 50 -11.41 3.49 5.56
N ILE A 51 -11.06 4.76 5.34
CA ILE A 51 -11.79 5.67 4.46
C ILE A 51 -11.13 5.81 3.08
N LEU A 52 -9.79 5.88 3.02
CA LEU A 52 -9.07 6.16 1.78
C LEU A 52 -9.00 4.93 0.85
N GLU A 53 -8.98 3.72 1.43
CA GLU A 53 -8.70 2.50 0.66
C GLU A 53 -9.81 1.45 0.81
N THR A 54 -10.08 0.99 2.02
CA THR A 54 -10.94 -0.19 2.21
C THR A 54 -12.43 0.11 2.29
N GLY A 55 -12.84 1.35 2.57
CA GLY A 55 -14.24 1.74 2.72
C GLY A 55 -14.93 1.08 3.93
N THR A 56 -14.17 0.68 4.96
CA THR A 56 -14.69 0.01 6.19
C THR A 56 -15.20 1.03 7.20
N ILE A 57 -16.18 1.83 6.76
CA ILE A 57 -16.73 2.97 7.52
C ILE A 57 -18.26 2.96 7.61
N ARG A 58 -18.89 1.80 7.45
CA ARG A 58 -20.36 1.70 7.49
C ARG A 58 -20.92 2.23 8.81
N GLY A 59 -21.90 3.13 8.68
CA GLY A 59 -22.56 3.75 9.84
C GLY A 59 -21.79 4.91 10.46
N PHE A 60 -20.62 5.28 9.93
CA PHE A 60 -19.90 6.47 10.35
C PHE A 60 -20.36 7.69 9.54
N GLU A 61 -20.74 8.76 10.23
CA GLU A 61 -21.22 10.03 9.64
C GLU A 61 -20.42 11.25 10.17
N GLY A 62 -19.31 11.00 10.85
CA GLY A 62 -18.45 12.03 11.42
C GLY A 62 -17.42 12.59 10.44
N PRO A 63 -16.59 13.54 10.90
CA PRO A 63 -15.47 14.07 10.12
C PRO A 63 -14.42 12.99 9.83
N THR A 64 -13.78 13.08 8.68
CA THR A 64 -12.86 12.05 8.16
C THR A 64 -11.64 11.78 9.07
N ASP A 65 -11.22 12.77 9.83
CA ASP A 65 -10.14 12.69 10.81
C ASP A 65 -10.53 11.95 12.11
N LYS A 66 -11.82 11.63 12.27
CA LYS A 66 -12.38 10.92 13.44
C LYS A 66 -12.92 9.53 13.10
N VAL A 67 -12.57 8.97 11.95
CA VAL A 67 -12.95 7.60 11.59
C VAL A 67 -12.38 6.62 12.62
N PRO A 68 -13.23 5.80 13.29
CA PRO A 68 -12.73 4.80 14.21
C PRO A 68 -11.94 3.71 13.48
N ASP A 69 -10.75 3.37 13.98
CA ASP A 69 -9.94 2.30 13.40
C ASP A 69 -10.33 0.93 13.98
N ASN A 70 -10.98 0.11 13.15
CA ASN A 70 -11.10 -1.32 13.41
C ASN A 70 -9.99 -2.06 12.64
N LYS A 71 -8.87 -2.24 13.29
CA LYS A 71 -7.67 -2.85 12.71
C LYS A 71 -7.93 -4.25 12.13
N GLN A 72 -8.67 -5.10 12.84
CA GLN A 72 -9.05 -6.45 12.40
C GLN A 72 -9.83 -6.40 11.08
N GLU A 73 -10.85 -5.56 11.00
CA GLU A 73 -11.71 -5.43 9.82
C GLU A 73 -10.95 -4.83 8.64
N ARG A 74 -10.14 -3.81 8.88
CA ARG A 74 -9.34 -3.14 7.85
C ARG A 74 -8.30 -4.08 7.22
N PHE A 75 -7.60 -4.90 8.00
CA PHE A 75 -6.65 -5.88 7.45
C PHE A 75 -7.36 -7.07 6.78
N GLN A 76 -8.55 -7.46 7.23
CA GLN A 76 -9.38 -8.44 6.51
C GLN A 76 -9.84 -7.87 5.17
N ALA A 77 -10.25 -6.62 5.12
CA ALA A 77 -10.62 -5.92 3.89
C ALA A 77 -9.44 -5.83 2.91
N LEU A 78 -8.25 -5.51 3.42
CA LEU A 78 -7.01 -5.49 2.63
C LEU A 78 -6.68 -6.87 2.04
N HIS A 79 -6.92 -7.95 2.80
CA HIS A 79 -6.81 -9.33 2.26
C HIS A 79 -7.73 -9.56 1.07
N HIS A 80 -8.99 -9.11 1.15
CA HIS A 80 -9.92 -9.24 0.03
C HIS A 80 -9.48 -8.43 -1.20
N GLN A 81 -8.84 -7.27 -1.00
CA GLN A 81 -8.23 -6.51 -2.09
C GLN A 81 -7.03 -7.23 -2.72
N PHE A 82 -6.18 -7.89 -1.92
CA PHE A 82 -5.09 -8.71 -2.46
C PHE A 82 -5.63 -9.85 -3.34
N VAL A 83 -6.66 -10.55 -2.89
CA VAL A 83 -7.30 -11.62 -3.67
C VAL A 83 -7.92 -11.06 -4.94
N ALA A 84 -8.61 -9.91 -4.87
CA ALA A 84 -9.20 -9.24 -6.03
C ALA A 84 -8.14 -8.80 -7.03
N SER A 85 -7.03 -8.20 -6.55
CA SER A 85 -5.89 -7.80 -7.37
C SER A 85 -5.29 -9.01 -8.10
N ALA A 86 -5.01 -10.09 -7.39
CA ALA A 86 -4.44 -11.30 -7.96
C ALA A 86 -5.36 -11.97 -8.99
N LYS A 87 -6.67 -12.04 -8.73
CA LYS A 87 -7.66 -12.53 -9.71
C LYS A 87 -7.67 -11.67 -10.97
N ALA A 88 -7.60 -10.34 -10.84
CA ALA A 88 -7.57 -9.45 -12.00
C ALA A 88 -6.29 -9.62 -12.82
N VAL A 89 -5.13 -9.73 -12.15
CA VAL A 89 -3.84 -9.98 -12.81
C VAL A 89 -3.87 -11.32 -13.56
N LYS A 90 -4.27 -12.39 -12.88
CA LYS A 90 -4.37 -13.72 -13.52
C LYS A 90 -5.33 -13.69 -14.70
N TYR A 91 -6.51 -13.11 -14.54
CA TYR A 91 -7.48 -13.01 -15.63
C TYR A 91 -6.92 -12.23 -16.82
N ALA A 92 -6.18 -11.15 -16.57
CA ALA A 92 -5.53 -10.37 -17.62
C ALA A 92 -4.47 -11.21 -18.36
N HIS A 93 -3.61 -11.91 -17.67
CA HIS A 93 -2.59 -12.79 -18.25
C HIS A 93 -3.20 -13.92 -19.10
N ASP A 94 -4.26 -14.53 -18.62
CA ASP A 94 -4.92 -15.66 -19.31
C ASP A 94 -5.66 -15.22 -20.59
N ASN A 95 -6.19 -13.99 -20.66
CA ASN A 95 -7.06 -13.55 -21.73
C ASN A 95 -6.46 -12.45 -22.62
N TYR A 96 -5.47 -11.70 -22.15
CA TYR A 96 -4.89 -10.52 -22.82
C TYR A 96 -3.36 -10.54 -22.70
N PRO A 97 -2.64 -11.38 -23.46
CA PRO A 97 -1.18 -11.56 -23.32
C PRO A 97 -0.38 -10.28 -23.61
N GLN A 98 -0.98 -9.28 -24.28
CA GLN A 98 -0.39 -7.97 -24.51
C GLN A 98 -0.42 -7.06 -23.27
N PHE A 99 -1.22 -7.37 -22.27
CA PHE A 99 -1.32 -6.55 -21.05
C PHE A 99 -0.10 -6.73 -20.15
N LYS A 100 0.23 -5.65 -19.47
CA LYS A 100 1.19 -5.61 -18.38
C LYS A 100 0.47 -5.12 -17.13
N MET A 101 0.48 -5.95 -16.11
CA MET A 101 -0.22 -5.70 -14.87
C MET A 101 0.75 -5.23 -13.79
N GLY A 102 0.45 -4.12 -13.15
CA GLY A 102 1.25 -3.56 -12.07
C GLY A 102 0.46 -3.37 -10.78
N ASN A 103 1.20 -3.22 -9.69
CA ASN A 103 0.69 -2.71 -8.43
C ASN A 103 0.89 -1.20 -8.35
N MET A 104 0.33 -0.55 -7.33
CA MET A 104 0.60 0.84 -7.03
C MET A 104 0.68 1.04 -5.52
N ILE A 105 1.81 1.54 -5.05
CA ILE A 105 2.16 1.70 -3.63
C ILE A 105 2.42 3.17 -3.32
N CYS A 106 1.77 3.69 -2.27
CA CYS A 106 2.20 4.92 -1.63
C CYS A 106 3.52 4.65 -0.91
N PHE A 107 4.66 4.93 -1.53
CA PHE A 107 5.93 4.57 -0.93
C PHE A 107 6.41 5.63 0.06
N ILE A 108 6.22 5.35 1.32
CA ILE A 108 6.60 6.22 2.43
C ILE A 108 8.02 5.89 2.86
N THR A 109 9.00 6.54 2.24
CA THR A 109 10.41 6.38 2.61
C THR A 109 10.66 6.93 4.01
N SER A 110 11.22 6.11 4.88
CA SER A 110 11.64 6.55 6.20
C SER A 110 13.06 6.11 6.53
N TYR A 111 13.74 6.93 7.34
CA TYR A 111 15.09 6.68 7.85
C TYR A 111 15.06 6.53 9.36
N PRO A 112 15.97 5.74 9.97
CA PRO A 112 16.22 5.89 11.39
C PRO A 112 16.76 7.30 11.66
N LEU A 113 16.21 7.99 12.67
CA LEU A 113 16.64 9.36 12.97
C LEU A 113 18.09 9.39 13.47
N THR A 114 18.48 8.35 14.22
CA THR A 114 19.82 8.20 14.77
C THR A 114 20.40 6.82 14.41
N CYS A 115 21.68 6.64 14.68
CA CYS A 115 22.33 5.33 14.58
C CYS A 115 22.07 4.42 15.80
N ASP A 116 21.19 4.81 16.73
CA ASP A 116 20.75 3.93 17.81
C ASP A 116 20.12 2.66 17.21
N PRO A 117 20.56 1.44 17.58
CA PRO A 117 19.98 0.20 17.09
C PRO A 117 18.46 0.11 17.31
N ALA A 118 17.93 0.75 18.36
CA ALA A 118 16.50 0.81 18.58
C ALA A 118 15.76 1.62 17.49
N ASP A 119 16.31 2.74 17.05
CA ASP A 119 15.77 3.52 15.92
C ASP A 119 15.86 2.75 14.60
N VAL A 120 16.97 2.04 14.37
CA VAL A 120 17.18 1.22 13.17
C VAL A 120 16.11 0.12 13.07
N ILE A 121 15.87 -0.61 14.16
CA ILE A 121 14.85 -1.66 14.22
C ILE A 121 13.44 -1.08 14.10
N ALA A 122 13.15 0.03 14.77
CA ALA A 122 11.84 0.68 14.66
C ALA A 122 11.54 1.12 13.21
N ASN A 123 12.54 1.70 12.53
CA ASN A 123 12.40 2.07 11.12
C ASN A 123 12.22 0.85 10.21
N GLN A 124 12.97 -0.23 10.42
CA GLN A 124 12.81 -1.47 9.65
C GLN A 124 11.39 -2.02 9.79
N GLN A 125 10.86 -2.11 11.01
CA GLN A 125 9.51 -2.59 11.29
C GLN A 125 8.44 -1.68 10.65
N LYS A 126 8.63 -0.36 10.74
CA LYS A 126 7.74 0.60 10.08
C LYS A 126 7.71 0.37 8.57
N MET A 127 8.86 0.29 7.92
CA MET A 127 8.98 0.03 6.48
C MET A 127 8.37 -1.31 6.09
N GLN A 128 8.51 -2.35 6.91
CA GLN A 128 7.88 -3.65 6.67
C GLN A 128 6.37 -3.55 6.54
N ILE A 129 5.72 -2.85 7.46
CA ILE A 129 4.25 -2.77 7.48
C ILE A 129 3.74 -1.78 6.44
N THR A 130 4.35 -0.59 6.33
CA THR A 130 3.80 0.47 5.47
C THR A 130 4.11 0.28 4.00
N ASN A 131 5.26 -0.29 3.64
CA ASN A 131 5.68 -0.42 2.26
C ASN A 131 5.80 -1.88 1.80
N TRP A 132 6.54 -2.71 2.52
CA TRP A 132 6.90 -4.03 2.04
C TRP A 132 5.81 -5.08 2.12
N PHE A 133 4.88 -4.98 3.08
CA PHE A 133 3.81 -5.97 3.24
C PHE A 133 2.97 -6.11 1.97
N CYS A 134 2.34 -5.02 1.52
CA CYS A 134 1.51 -5.06 0.31
C CYS A 134 2.33 -5.35 -0.94
N SER A 135 3.54 -4.80 -1.00
CA SER A 135 4.48 -5.05 -2.10
C SER A 135 4.85 -6.53 -2.21
N ASP A 136 5.23 -7.16 -1.09
CA ASP A 136 5.59 -8.59 -1.07
C ASP A 136 4.41 -9.46 -1.52
N VAL A 137 3.19 -9.17 -1.04
CA VAL A 137 2.01 -9.95 -1.44
C VAL A 137 1.75 -9.83 -2.94
N GLN A 138 1.80 -8.63 -3.51
CA GLN A 138 1.49 -8.42 -4.93
C GLN A 138 2.60 -8.86 -5.89
N VAL A 139 3.87 -8.81 -5.45
CA VAL A 139 5.02 -9.18 -6.29
C VAL A 139 5.43 -10.65 -6.12
N ARG A 140 5.31 -11.20 -4.90
CA ARG A 140 5.75 -12.57 -4.59
C ARG A 140 4.60 -13.56 -4.48
N GLY A 141 3.36 -13.07 -4.36
CA GLY A 141 2.16 -13.90 -4.26
C GLY A 141 1.99 -14.57 -2.90
N GLU A 142 2.65 -14.06 -1.86
CA GLU A 142 2.56 -14.65 -0.52
C GLU A 142 2.75 -13.62 0.60
N TYR A 143 2.21 -13.93 1.75
CA TYR A 143 2.41 -13.11 2.95
C TYR A 143 3.84 -13.25 3.46
N PRO A 144 4.57 -12.14 3.68
CA PRO A 144 5.91 -12.21 4.21
C PRO A 144 5.92 -12.72 5.66
N SER A 145 6.96 -13.45 6.03
CA SER A 145 7.07 -14.18 7.31
C SER A 145 6.89 -13.28 8.55
N TYR A 146 7.36 -12.02 8.48
CA TYR A 146 7.24 -11.08 9.59
C TYR A 146 5.78 -10.70 9.92
N MET A 147 4.85 -10.84 8.96
CA MET A 147 3.43 -10.52 9.18
C MET A 147 2.75 -11.51 10.13
N LYS A 148 3.18 -12.77 10.17
CA LYS A 148 2.65 -13.76 11.11
C LYS A 148 2.82 -13.30 12.55
N ARG A 149 4.02 -12.85 12.90
CA ARG A 149 4.33 -12.31 14.23
C ARG A 149 3.58 -11.00 14.49
N TRP A 150 3.62 -10.08 13.53
CA TRP A 150 2.98 -8.78 13.66
C TRP A 150 1.46 -8.90 13.88
N PHE A 151 0.79 -9.78 13.14
CA PHE A 151 -0.64 -10.03 13.33
C PHE A 151 -0.93 -10.59 14.72
N ALA A 152 -0.14 -11.55 15.18
CA ALA A 152 -0.31 -12.12 16.52
C ALA A 152 -0.14 -11.06 17.63
N GLU A 153 0.87 -10.21 17.54
CA GLU A 153 1.13 -9.11 18.48
C GLU A 153 0.03 -8.03 18.46
N ASN A 154 -0.70 -7.88 17.35
CA ASN A 154 -1.79 -6.92 17.19
C ASN A 154 -3.19 -7.54 17.33
N GLY A 155 -3.30 -8.82 17.66
CA GLY A 155 -4.58 -9.53 17.84
C GLY A 155 -5.39 -9.65 16.56
N ILE A 156 -4.73 -9.71 15.40
CA ILE A 156 -5.35 -9.78 14.07
C ILE A 156 -5.34 -11.22 13.57
N THR A 157 -6.49 -11.70 13.10
CA THR A 157 -6.62 -13.01 12.45
C THR A 157 -7.25 -12.82 11.06
N ILE A 158 -6.50 -13.13 10.02
CA ILE A 158 -6.99 -13.06 8.64
C ILE A 158 -7.70 -14.37 8.29
N LEU A 159 -8.99 -14.26 7.97
CA LEU A 159 -9.79 -15.36 7.44
C LEU A 159 -9.50 -15.52 5.95
N GLN A 160 -8.89 -16.64 5.59
CA GLN A 160 -8.57 -17.00 4.22
C GLN A 160 -9.44 -18.17 3.76
N GLN A 161 -9.82 -18.18 2.50
CA GLN A 161 -10.39 -19.36 1.85
C GLN A 161 -9.26 -20.30 1.40
N PRO A 162 -9.52 -21.60 1.25
CA PRO A 162 -8.50 -22.58 0.86
C PRO A 162 -7.74 -22.22 -0.42
N GLU A 163 -8.43 -21.60 -1.38
CA GLU A 163 -7.89 -21.23 -2.69
C GLU A 163 -7.11 -19.89 -2.69
N ASP A 164 -7.19 -19.08 -1.63
CA ASP A 164 -6.61 -17.73 -1.63
C ASP A 164 -5.09 -17.75 -1.83
N ALA A 165 -4.40 -18.71 -1.24
CA ALA A 165 -2.94 -18.82 -1.37
C ALA A 165 -2.51 -19.08 -2.82
N ASP A 166 -3.22 -19.97 -3.53
CA ASP A 166 -2.93 -20.27 -4.94
C ASP A 166 -3.28 -19.08 -5.83
N ILE A 167 -4.41 -18.41 -5.58
CA ILE A 167 -4.81 -17.18 -6.30
C ILE A 167 -3.74 -16.09 -6.17
N LEU A 168 -3.24 -15.84 -4.96
CA LEU A 168 -2.20 -14.84 -4.73
C LEU A 168 -0.93 -15.19 -5.52
N LYS A 169 -0.52 -16.44 -5.49
CA LYS A 169 0.70 -16.92 -6.16
C LYS A 169 0.61 -16.84 -7.69
N GLU A 170 -0.55 -17.12 -8.26
CA GLU A 170 -0.78 -17.09 -9.70
C GLU A 170 -1.02 -15.67 -10.25
N GLY A 171 -1.40 -14.73 -9.38
CA GLY A 171 -1.75 -13.34 -9.74
C GLY A 171 -0.70 -12.30 -9.38
N THR A 172 0.59 -12.62 -9.56
CA THR A 172 1.69 -11.67 -9.31
C THR A 172 1.87 -10.67 -10.45
N VAL A 173 2.29 -9.45 -10.12
CA VAL A 173 2.40 -8.33 -11.06
C VAL A 173 3.66 -8.41 -11.94
N ASP A 174 3.59 -7.83 -13.16
CA ASP A 174 4.71 -7.77 -14.12
C ASP A 174 5.69 -6.64 -13.81
N PHE A 175 5.23 -5.55 -13.22
CA PHE A 175 6.03 -4.37 -12.90
C PHE A 175 5.52 -3.69 -11.63
N TYR A 176 6.38 -2.92 -11.00
CA TYR A 176 6.09 -2.25 -9.74
C TYR A 176 5.91 -0.75 -9.98
N THR A 177 4.84 -0.18 -9.46
CA THR A 177 4.66 1.28 -9.49
C THR A 177 4.48 1.86 -8.09
N PHE A 178 4.83 3.13 -7.95
CA PHE A 178 4.69 3.82 -6.68
C PHE A 178 4.54 5.32 -6.83
N SER A 179 3.94 5.93 -5.82
CA SER A 179 4.00 7.36 -5.55
C SER A 179 5.19 7.68 -4.65
N TYR A 180 5.84 8.81 -4.89
CA TYR A 180 6.89 9.35 -4.03
C TYR A 180 6.72 10.85 -3.88
N TYR A 181 6.49 11.34 -2.69
CA TYR A 181 6.32 12.77 -2.43
C TYR A 181 7.36 13.32 -1.46
N MET A 182 7.66 12.57 -0.40
CA MET A 182 8.56 12.99 0.67
C MET A 182 9.08 11.79 1.47
N SER A 183 10.05 12.05 2.33
CA SER A 183 10.53 11.11 3.34
C SER A 183 10.32 11.65 4.74
N ASN A 184 10.49 10.80 5.75
CA ASN A 184 10.47 11.17 7.15
C ASN A 184 11.51 10.36 7.96
N CYS A 185 11.57 10.59 9.27
CA CYS A 185 12.37 9.79 10.18
C CYS A 185 11.51 9.04 11.19
N ILE A 186 12.04 7.92 11.66
CA ILE A 186 11.50 7.11 12.76
C ILE A 186 12.49 7.11 13.91
N THR A 187 12.02 7.30 15.13
CA THR A 187 12.86 7.25 16.33
C THR A 187 12.06 6.75 17.54
N THR A 188 12.77 6.16 18.46
CA THR A 188 12.30 5.76 19.79
C THR A 188 12.55 6.84 20.85
N HIS A 189 13.34 7.87 20.49
CA HIS A 189 13.61 9.01 21.37
C HIS A 189 12.38 9.91 21.49
N LYS A 190 12.22 10.53 22.67
CA LYS A 190 11.13 11.46 22.98
C LYS A 190 11.51 12.89 22.60
N ASP A 191 10.51 13.77 22.56
CA ASP A 191 10.68 15.22 22.37
C ASP A 191 11.34 15.62 21.04
N ILE A 192 11.13 14.82 20.00
CA ILE A 192 11.57 15.10 18.63
C ILE A 192 10.42 15.69 17.81
N GLU A 193 10.71 16.77 17.07
CA GLU A 193 9.76 17.46 16.21
C GLU A 193 9.16 16.54 15.14
N ASP A 194 7.84 16.59 14.99
CA ASP A 194 7.14 15.89 13.92
C ASP A 194 7.37 16.56 12.56
N VAL A 195 7.34 15.74 11.51
CA VAL A 195 7.32 16.26 10.14
C VAL A 195 6.02 17.03 9.92
N GLY A 196 6.12 18.17 9.21
CA GLY A 196 4.95 18.91 8.79
C GLY A 196 4.20 18.25 7.63
N GLY A 197 3.06 18.84 7.28
CA GLY A 197 2.24 18.40 6.15
C GLY A 197 1.11 17.46 6.53
N ASN A 198 0.37 17.05 5.52
CA ASN A 198 -0.91 16.34 5.66
C ASN A 198 -0.90 14.93 5.05
N ILE A 199 0.22 14.46 4.50
CA ILE A 199 0.30 13.17 3.80
C ILE A 199 0.90 12.08 4.69
N VAL A 200 1.99 12.38 5.42
CA VAL A 200 2.79 11.36 6.10
C VAL A 200 3.07 11.76 7.54
N ALA A 201 2.80 10.84 8.46
CA ALA A 201 3.22 10.97 9.86
C ALA A 201 4.65 10.43 10.04
N GLY A 202 5.43 11.10 10.89
CA GLY A 202 6.81 10.73 11.22
C GLY A 202 7.57 11.88 11.85
N LYS A 203 8.86 11.71 12.07
CA LYS A 203 9.72 12.74 12.64
C LYS A 203 10.48 13.50 11.55
N LYS A 204 10.74 14.77 11.81
CA LYS A 204 11.48 15.63 10.90
C LYS A 204 12.91 15.15 10.72
N ASN A 205 13.36 15.09 9.47
CA ASN A 205 14.74 14.87 9.16
C ASN A 205 15.51 16.20 9.27
N PRO A 206 16.50 16.32 10.15
CA PRO A 206 17.18 17.60 10.41
C PRO A 206 18.04 18.08 9.22
N TYR A 207 18.28 17.23 8.24
CA TYR A 207 19.10 17.54 7.05
C TYR A 207 18.28 17.97 5.83
N LEU A 208 16.95 17.93 5.91
CA LEU A 208 16.08 18.26 4.78
C LEU A 208 15.34 19.57 4.99
N LYS A 209 15.20 20.34 3.91
CA LYS A 209 14.29 21.46 3.85
C LYS A 209 12.86 20.97 3.62
N ALA A 210 11.89 21.75 4.04
CA ALA A 210 10.49 21.49 3.75
C ALA A 210 9.92 22.53 2.78
N SER A 211 8.89 22.16 2.04
CA SER A 211 8.07 23.06 1.23
C SER A 211 7.13 23.89 2.09
N ASP A 212 6.34 24.80 1.48
CA ASP A 212 5.35 25.62 2.16
C ASP A 212 4.28 24.82 2.92
N TRP A 213 3.97 23.58 2.44
CA TRP A 213 3.05 22.68 3.12
C TRP A 213 3.72 21.78 4.17
N GLY A 214 5.02 21.95 4.42
CA GLY A 214 5.79 21.14 5.37
C GLY A 214 6.29 19.81 4.82
N TRP A 215 6.16 19.55 3.50
CA TRP A 215 6.67 18.33 2.89
C TRP A 215 8.18 18.40 2.72
N GLN A 216 8.88 17.42 3.25
CA GLN A 216 10.35 17.38 3.17
C GLN A 216 10.82 17.08 1.74
N ILE A 217 11.68 17.93 1.23
CA ILE A 217 12.23 17.86 -0.14
C ILE A 217 13.40 16.89 -0.13
N ASP A 218 13.18 15.69 -0.65
CA ASP A 218 14.19 14.61 -0.62
C ASP A 218 14.36 13.89 -1.98
N PRO A 219 15.07 14.49 -2.94
CA PRO A 219 15.34 13.83 -4.22
C PRO A 219 16.29 12.62 -4.09
N ILE A 220 17.16 12.61 -3.07
CA ILE A 220 18.04 11.46 -2.80
C ILE A 220 17.21 10.27 -2.26
N GLY A 221 16.16 10.54 -1.50
CA GLY A 221 15.22 9.53 -1.03
C GLY A 221 14.50 8.81 -2.18
N LEU A 222 14.18 9.50 -3.27
CA LEU A 222 13.64 8.85 -4.47
C LEU A 222 14.65 7.86 -5.07
N ARG A 223 15.93 8.26 -5.18
CA ARG A 223 16.99 7.36 -5.65
C ARG A 223 17.16 6.15 -4.72
N TYR A 224 17.16 6.39 -3.41
CA TYR A 224 17.22 5.32 -2.41
C TYR A 224 16.04 4.35 -2.57
N THR A 225 14.83 4.87 -2.70
CA THR A 225 13.60 4.09 -2.90
C THR A 225 13.68 3.20 -4.14
N LEU A 226 14.07 3.77 -5.27
CA LEU A 226 14.23 3.02 -6.53
C LEU A 226 15.23 1.87 -6.37
N ASN A 227 16.38 2.13 -5.75
CA ASN A 227 17.38 1.09 -5.50
C ASN A 227 16.84 0.00 -4.56
N ALA A 228 16.20 0.39 -3.46
CA ALA A 228 15.67 -0.55 -2.46
C ALA A 228 14.58 -1.46 -3.05
N ILE A 229 13.67 -0.91 -3.88
CA ILE A 229 12.62 -1.69 -4.56
C ILE A 229 13.26 -2.62 -5.59
N TYR A 230 14.16 -2.11 -6.42
CA TYR A 230 14.79 -2.91 -7.47
C TYR A 230 15.64 -4.05 -6.89
N ASP A 231 16.43 -3.79 -5.85
CA ASP A 231 17.24 -4.80 -5.19
C ASP A 231 16.37 -5.91 -4.56
N ARG A 232 15.17 -5.56 -4.10
CA ARG A 232 14.24 -6.51 -3.49
C ARG A 232 13.51 -7.40 -4.50
N TYR A 233 13.10 -6.83 -5.64
CA TYR A 233 12.15 -7.50 -6.55
C TYR A 233 12.71 -7.81 -7.94
N ARG A 234 13.67 -7.04 -8.44
CA ARG A 234 14.29 -7.23 -9.76
C ARG A 234 13.29 -7.23 -10.93
N ILE A 235 12.21 -6.46 -10.83
CA ILE A 235 11.21 -6.24 -11.88
C ILE A 235 11.24 -4.77 -12.35
N PRO A 236 10.68 -4.44 -13.53
CA PRO A 236 10.59 -3.06 -13.97
C PRO A 236 9.88 -2.16 -12.98
N LEU A 237 10.36 -0.92 -12.84
CA LEU A 237 9.81 0.08 -11.92
C LEU A 237 9.25 1.27 -12.71
N MET A 238 8.18 1.89 -12.20
CA MET A 238 7.63 3.13 -12.72
C MET A 238 7.18 4.04 -11.57
N VAL A 239 7.66 5.26 -11.52
CA VAL A 239 7.10 6.31 -10.66
C VAL A 239 5.86 6.86 -11.37
N VAL A 240 4.69 6.65 -10.80
CA VAL A 240 3.41 7.07 -11.41
C VAL A 240 2.83 8.33 -10.79
N GLU A 241 3.28 8.65 -9.58
CA GLU A 241 2.95 9.91 -8.92
C GLU A 241 4.20 10.52 -8.26
N ASN A 242 4.38 11.81 -8.49
CA ASN A 242 5.41 12.62 -7.83
C ASN A 242 4.94 14.09 -7.82
N GLY A 243 5.28 14.82 -6.78
CA GLY A 243 4.88 16.21 -6.67
C GLY A 243 5.40 16.87 -5.40
N LEU A 244 5.06 18.14 -5.25
CA LEU A 244 5.44 18.98 -4.13
C LEU A 244 4.23 19.79 -3.67
N GLY A 245 3.92 19.76 -2.38
CA GLY A 245 2.93 20.64 -1.77
C GLY A 245 3.51 22.04 -1.55
N ALA A 246 3.18 22.97 -2.40
CA ALA A 246 3.63 24.36 -2.35
C ALA A 246 2.52 25.32 -2.82
N TYR A 247 2.67 26.61 -2.50
CA TYR A 247 1.82 27.71 -3.01
C TYR A 247 2.43 28.33 -4.27
#